data_7d6961043f4bb329b8e43a812e7399cc
#
_entry.id   7d6961043f4bb329b8e43a812e7399cc
#
_cell.length_a   1.000
_cell.length_b   1.000
_cell.length_c   1.000
_cell.angle_alpha   90.00
_cell.angle_beta   90.00
_cell.angle_gamma   90.00
#
_symmetry.space_group_name_H-M   'P 1'
#
loop_
_entity.id
_entity.type
_entity.pdbx_description
1 polymer ?
#
loop_
_entity_poly.entity_id
_entity_poly.type
_entity_poly.pdbx_seq_one_letter_code
_entity_poly.pdbx_strand_id
1 'polypeptide(L)'
;DYRLLEGKAEEVRSRELYLIRSSSMTVEDIASYTLARRFDVIYIDYLTLIQAPGKTEFDQATYISKALHRLAQDNGVTVVALSQLSRPESGKVKEPTLASLRSSGQIEQDADIVMFIYREEPGKLRSRRILSVAKNKEGETGRIPLLFNGETQTFRVDTNSAIRAHAKTEPEYKQATLYALPGGEPAGTGAVRIKTAGA
;
A
#
# COMPACT_ATOMS: atom_id res chain seq x y z
N ASP A 1 -30.03 -6.11 4.93
CA ASP A 1 -30.51 -6.53 6.26
C ASP A 1 -29.90 -5.61 7.33
N TYR A 2 -30.70 -4.65 7.85
CA TYR A 2 -30.25 -3.60 8.76
C TYR A 2 -29.65 -4.15 10.06
N ARG A 3 -30.13 -5.28 10.57
CA ARG A 3 -29.62 -5.90 11.81
C ARG A 3 -28.18 -6.43 11.64
N LEU A 4 -27.84 -6.92 10.47
CA LEU A 4 -26.46 -7.32 10.14
C LEU A 4 -25.53 -6.12 10.07
N LEU A 5 -26.03 -4.98 9.57
CA LEU A 5 -25.26 -3.73 9.53
C LEU A 5 -25.06 -3.13 10.92
N GLU A 6 -26.07 -3.19 11.80
CA GLU A 6 -25.94 -2.71 13.18
C GLU A 6 -24.90 -3.48 13.97
N GLY A 7 -24.92 -4.82 13.89
CA GLY A 7 -23.89 -5.65 14.54
C GLY A 7 -22.47 -5.40 14.02
N LYS A 8 -22.34 -5.15 12.71
CA LYS A 8 -21.04 -4.78 12.11
C LYS A 8 -20.62 -3.35 12.41
N ALA A 9 -21.55 -2.43 12.56
CA ALA A 9 -21.25 -1.05 12.94
C ALA A 9 -20.61 -0.97 14.33
N GLU A 10 -21.06 -1.80 15.27
CA GLU A 10 -20.50 -1.85 16.62
C GLU A 10 -19.09 -2.44 16.64
N GLU A 11 -18.86 -3.50 15.86
CA GLU A 11 -17.52 -4.04 15.62
C GLU A 11 -16.56 -3.01 15.05
N VAL A 12 -17.01 -2.21 14.07
CA VAL A 12 -16.17 -1.15 13.47
C VAL A 12 -15.92 0.00 14.45
N ARG A 13 -16.92 0.40 15.23
CA ARG A 13 -16.77 1.46 16.24
C ARG A 13 -15.81 1.09 17.37
N SER A 14 -15.71 -0.21 17.70
CA SER A 14 -14.76 -0.70 18.71
C SER A 14 -13.31 -0.69 18.25
N ARG A 15 -13.04 -0.48 16.96
CA ARG A 15 -11.68 -0.42 16.41
C ARG A 15 -11.13 1.01 16.52
N GLU A 16 -9.85 1.12 16.81
CA GLU A 16 -9.13 2.40 16.79
C GLU A 16 -8.85 2.84 15.34
N LEU A 17 -9.93 3.09 14.58
CA LEU A 17 -9.89 3.55 13.20
C LEU A 17 -10.44 4.97 13.10
N TYR A 18 -9.63 5.88 12.58
CA TYR A 18 -9.98 7.27 12.35
C TYR A 18 -10.07 7.56 10.86
N LEU A 19 -11.21 8.08 10.43
CA LEU A 19 -11.42 8.54 9.06
C LEU A 19 -11.36 10.07 9.05
N ILE A 20 -10.32 10.61 8.40
CA ILE A 20 -10.07 12.04 8.36
C ILE A 20 -10.26 12.52 6.92
N ARG A 21 -11.11 13.54 6.73
CA ARG A 21 -11.23 14.17 5.41
C ARG A 21 -10.02 15.06 5.17
N SER A 22 -9.23 14.73 4.15
CA SER A 22 -7.95 15.38 3.85
C SER A 22 -8.01 16.43 2.74
N SER A 23 -9.21 16.85 2.32
CA SER A 23 -9.31 17.91 1.30
C SER A 23 -8.66 19.19 1.80
N SER A 24 -7.53 19.58 1.24
CA SER A 24 -6.73 20.74 1.60
C SER A 24 -5.71 20.56 2.74
N MET A 25 -5.45 19.34 3.19
CA MET A 25 -4.41 19.10 4.21
C MET A 25 -3.01 19.16 3.60
N THR A 26 -2.09 19.73 4.34
CA THR A 26 -0.65 19.67 4.09
C THR A 26 -0.04 18.44 4.79
N VAL A 27 1.23 18.13 4.50
CA VAL A 27 1.94 17.04 5.22
C VAL A 27 2.12 17.42 6.69
N GLU A 28 2.28 18.70 7.00
CA GLU A 28 2.41 19.22 8.36
C GLU A 28 1.12 19.00 9.18
N ASP A 29 -0.04 19.18 8.55
CA ASP A 29 -1.33 18.87 9.17
C ASP A 29 -1.44 17.37 9.47
N ILE A 30 -1.08 16.52 8.50
CA ILE A 30 -1.06 15.05 8.67
C ILE A 30 -0.12 14.67 9.82
N ALA A 31 1.08 15.25 9.87
CA ALA A 31 2.04 15.01 10.93
C ALA A 31 1.48 15.42 12.31
N SER A 32 0.84 16.59 12.39
CA SER A 32 0.22 17.08 13.63
C SER A 32 -0.86 16.12 14.14
N TYR A 33 -1.74 15.64 13.27
CA TYR A 33 -2.75 14.63 13.64
C TYR A 33 -2.13 13.30 14.07
N THR A 34 -1.11 12.86 13.34
CA THR A 34 -0.40 11.60 13.61
C THR A 34 0.23 11.61 14.99
N LEU A 35 0.92 12.68 15.32
CA LEU A 35 1.59 12.85 16.62
C LEU A 35 0.61 13.03 17.77
N ALA A 36 -0.41 13.85 17.59
CA ALA A 36 -1.41 14.12 18.63
C ALA A 36 -2.21 12.86 19.02
N ARG A 37 -2.44 11.95 18.07
CA ARG A 37 -3.19 10.71 18.27
C ARG A 37 -2.31 9.48 18.43
N ARG A 38 -1.00 9.61 18.22
CA ARG A 38 -0.01 8.51 18.29
C ARG A 38 -0.39 7.34 17.37
N PHE A 39 -0.72 7.65 16.11
CA PHE A 39 -1.06 6.61 15.15
C PHE A 39 0.17 5.75 14.84
N ASP A 40 -0.02 4.42 14.79
CA ASP A 40 1.02 3.49 14.33
C ASP A 40 1.09 3.43 12.81
N VAL A 41 -0.07 3.56 12.14
CA VAL A 41 -0.19 3.46 10.68
C VAL A 41 -1.12 4.54 10.16
N ILE A 42 -0.70 5.21 9.09
CA ILE A 42 -1.54 6.14 8.33
C ILE A 42 -1.67 5.68 6.89
N TYR A 43 -2.89 5.73 6.37
CA TYR A 43 -3.20 5.47 4.97
C TYR A 43 -3.60 6.76 4.29
N ILE A 44 -2.99 7.04 3.13
CA ILE A 44 -3.26 8.26 2.36
C ILE A 44 -3.84 7.86 1.01
N ASP A 45 -5.09 8.18 0.76
CA ASP A 45 -5.78 7.93 -0.50
C ASP A 45 -6.20 9.27 -1.11
N TYR A 46 -5.41 9.81 -1.98
CA TYR A 46 -4.12 9.48 -2.56
C TYR A 46 -3.17 10.70 -2.52
N LEU A 47 -1.87 10.49 -2.83
CA LEU A 47 -0.80 11.49 -2.63
C LEU A 47 -1.07 12.84 -3.27
N THR A 48 -1.60 12.90 -4.49
CA THR A 48 -1.80 14.16 -5.22
C THR A 48 -2.95 15.03 -4.66
N LEU A 49 -3.68 14.57 -3.64
CA LEU A 49 -4.67 15.38 -2.93
C LEU A 49 -4.05 16.20 -1.80
N ILE A 50 -2.83 15.90 -1.40
CA ILE A 50 -2.11 16.64 -0.37
C ILE A 50 -1.65 17.98 -0.96
N GLN A 51 -1.88 19.06 -0.24
CA GLN A 51 -1.35 20.37 -0.62
C GLN A 51 0.15 20.46 -0.32
N ALA A 52 0.90 20.92 -1.29
CA ALA A 52 2.34 21.08 -1.16
C ALA A 52 2.84 22.28 -1.97
N PRO A 53 3.93 22.92 -1.54
CA PRO A 53 4.58 23.96 -2.33
C PRO A 53 5.20 23.33 -3.59
N GLY A 54 5.25 24.11 -4.66
CA GLY A 54 5.85 23.70 -5.93
C GLY A 54 5.10 24.25 -7.11
N LYS A 55 5.83 24.55 -8.20
CA LYS A 55 5.26 25.09 -9.44
C LYS A 55 4.71 23.99 -10.36
N THR A 56 5.20 22.77 -10.20
CA THR A 56 4.85 21.61 -11.02
C THR A 56 4.34 20.46 -10.13
N GLU A 57 3.57 19.53 -10.71
CA GLU A 57 3.17 18.31 -10.03
C GLU A 57 4.39 17.50 -9.54
N PHE A 58 5.49 17.57 -10.28
CA PHE A 58 6.77 16.94 -9.93
C PHE A 58 7.36 17.54 -8.64
N ASP A 59 7.40 18.88 -8.53
CA ASP A 59 7.92 19.55 -7.34
C ASP A 59 7.07 19.22 -6.12
N GLN A 60 5.74 19.25 -6.27
CA GLN A 60 4.79 18.93 -5.20
C GLN A 60 4.94 17.48 -4.74
N ALA A 61 4.98 16.52 -5.68
CA ALA A 61 5.17 15.10 -5.35
C ALA A 61 6.51 14.85 -4.67
N THR A 62 7.57 15.53 -5.11
CA THR A 62 8.90 15.46 -4.50
C THR A 62 8.87 15.98 -3.05
N TYR A 63 8.21 17.11 -2.81
CA TYR A 63 8.07 17.66 -1.47
C TYR A 63 7.30 16.70 -0.56
N ILE A 64 6.14 16.23 -1.00
CA ILE A 64 5.27 15.31 -0.26
C ILE A 64 6.02 14.04 0.08
N SER A 65 6.71 13.42 -0.89
CA SER A 65 7.46 12.19 -0.69
C SER A 65 8.51 12.32 0.41
N LYS A 66 9.35 13.35 0.33
CA LYS A 66 10.38 13.63 1.34
C LYS A 66 9.81 13.91 2.71
N ALA A 67 8.72 14.67 2.78
CA ALA A 67 8.10 15.03 4.05
C ALA A 67 7.44 13.82 4.73
N LEU A 68 6.74 12.97 3.97
CA LEU A 68 6.15 11.72 4.49
C LEU A 68 7.23 10.71 4.90
N HIS A 69 8.32 10.62 4.15
CA HIS A 69 9.44 9.74 4.50
C HIS A 69 10.07 10.16 5.85
N ARG A 70 10.29 11.47 6.05
CA ARG A 70 10.75 12.01 7.34
C ARG A 70 9.77 11.73 8.45
N LEU A 71 8.46 11.98 8.22
CA LEU A 71 7.42 11.69 9.22
C LEU A 71 7.48 10.22 9.66
N ALA A 72 7.63 9.29 8.71
CA ALA A 72 7.74 7.87 9.02
C ALA A 72 8.99 7.54 9.85
N GLN A 73 10.16 8.06 9.44
CA GLN A 73 11.43 7.77 10.11
C GLN A 73 11.53 8.42 11.49
N ASP A 74 11.20 9.72 11.58
CA ASP A 74 11.43 10.47 12.84
C ASP A 74 10.45 10.04 13.94
N ASN A 75 9.29 9.50 13.58
CA ASN A 75 8.22 9.17 14.54
C ASN A 75 7.90 7.68 14.63
N GLY A 76 8.57 6.83 13.87
CA GLY A 76 8.33 5.38 13.89
C GLY A 76 6.93 4.98 13.40
N VAL A 77 6.27 5.82 12.58
CA VAL A 77 4.94 5.56 12.03
C VAL A 77 5.05 4.92 10.65
N THR A 78 4.17 3.96 10.36
CA THR A 78 4.07 3.39 9.01
C THR A 78 3.19 4.26 8.13
N VAL A 79 3.73 4.74 7.02
CA VAL A 79 2.98 5.52 6.02
C VAL A 79 2.69 4.63 4.81
N VAL A 80 1.41 4.40 4.51
CA VAL A 80 0.94 3.71 3.31
C VAL A 80 0.25 4.73 2.41
N ALA A 81 0.91 5.10 1.32
CA ALA A 81 0.40 6.11 0.42
C ALA A 81 0.04 5.51 -0.94
N LEU A 82 -1.16 5.82 -1.43
CA LEU A 82 -1.59 5.45 -2.76
C LEU A 82 -1.15 6.50 -3.77
N SER A 83 -0.69 6.05 -4.93
CA SER A 83 -0.31 6.92 -6.03
C SER A 83 -0.93 6.44 -7.34
N GLN A 84 -1.32 7.38 -8.17
CA GLN A 84 -1.82 7.05 -9.51
C GLN A 84 -0.65 6.70 -10.43
N LEU A 85 -0.86 5.71 -11.28
CA LEU A 85 0.08 5.37 -12.34
C LEU A 85 -0.07 6.28 -13.55
N SER A 86 1.04 6.55 -14.22
CA SER A 86 1.03 7.19 -15.53
C SER A 86 0.29 6.32 -16.55
N ARG A 87 -0.47 6.92 -17.44
CA ARG A 87 -1.07 6.20 -18.56
C ARG A 87 0.04 5.71 -19.50
N PRO A 88 -0.01 4.44 -19.96
CA PRO A 88 0.98 3.96 -20.91
C PRO A 88 0.86 4.73 -22.23
N GLU A 89 1.97 5.28 -22.72
CA GLU A 89 2.02 6.09 -23.95
C GLU A 89 1.58 5.31 -25.21
N SER A 90 1.69 4.00 -25.19
CA SER A 90 1.46 3.16 -26.38
C SER A 90 0.10 2.47 -26.45
N GLY A 91 -0.84 2.77 -25.54
CA GLY A 91 -2.14 2.08 -25.48
C GLY A 91 -2.06 0.59 -25.13
N LYS A 92 -0.85 0.00 -25.08
CA LYS A 92 -0.61 -1.37 -24.63
C LYS A 92 -0.41 -1.35 -23.11
N VAL A 93 -1.33 -1.95 -22.41
CA VAL A 93 -1.19 -2.11 -20.95
C VAL A 93 -0.08 -3.10 -20.69
N LYS A 94 1.09 -2.56 -20.36
CA LYS A 94 2.22 -3.33 -19.85
C LYS A 94 2.12 -3.42 -18.33
N GLU A 95 2.81 -4.40 -17.78
CA GLU A 95 3.03 -4.45 -16.34
C GLU A 95 3.60 -3.12 -15.84
N PRO A 96 3.06 -2.56 -14.76
CA PRO A 96 3.61 -1.34 -14.16
C PRO A 96 5.03 -1.59 -13.65
N THR A 97 5.89 -0.63 -13.85
CA THR A 97 7.27 -0.62 -13.34
C THR A 97 7.47 0.60 -12.45
N LEU A 98 8.59 0.71 -11.79
CA LEU A 98 8.93 1.90 -11.00
C LEU A 98 8.86 3.18 -11.84
N ALA A 99 9.24 3.12 -13.12
CA ALA A 99 9.07 4.23 -14.06
C ALA A 99 7.60 4.62 -14.34
N SER A 100 6.65 3.76 -14.00
CA SER A 100 5.22 4.06 -14.13
C SER A 100 4.67 4.92 -13.00
N LEU A 101 5.45 5.18 -11.95
CA LEU A 101 5.10 6.13 -10.90
C LEU A 101 5.08 7.54 -11.50
N ARG A 102 3.88 8.12 -11.57
CA ARG A 102 3.70 9.45 -12.15
C ARG A 102 4.43 10.47 -11.28
N SER A 103 5.20 11.33 -11.97
CA SER A 103 5.70 12.60 -11.44
C SER A 103 6.93 12.59 -10.55
N SER A 104 7.50 11.50 -10.06
CA SER A 104 8.81 11.64 -9.42
C SER A 104 9.60 10.35 -9.24
N GLY A 105 10.82 10.32 -9.76
CA GLY A 105 11.85 9.39 -9.32
C GLY A 105 12.12 9.50 -7.81
N GLN A 106 11.68 10.60 -7.17
CA GLN A 106 11.80 10.80 -5.74
C GLN A 106 10.92 9.85 -4.92
N ILE A 107 9.66 9.61 -5.35
CA ILE A 107 8.77 8.62 -4.69
C ILE A 107 9.43 7.24 -4.71
N GLU A 108 10.04 6.89 -5.87
CA GLU A 108 10.78 5.64 -5.99
C GLU A 108 11.97 5.58 -5.02
N GLN A 109 12.69 6.68 -4.84
CA GLN A 109 13.87 6.72 -3.96
C GLN A 109 13.49 6.64 -2.49
N ASP A 110 12.50 7.41 -2.06
CA ASP A 110 12.12 7.56 -0.66
C ASP A 110 11.32 6.35 -0.13
N ALA A 111 10.48 5.73 -0.96
CA ALA A 111 9.70 4.58 -0.54
C ALA A 111 10.59 3.38 -0.20
N ASP A 112 10.34 2.74 0.94
CA ASP A 112 11.02 1.51 1.33
C ASP A 112 10.44 0.31 0.58
N ILE A 113 9.13 0.32 0.36
CA ILE A 113 8.41 -0.71 -0.39
C ILE A 113 7.54 -0.04 -1.46
N VAL A 114 7.58 -0.56 -2.69
CA VAL A 114 6.69 -0.17 -3.78
C VAL A 114 5.93 -1.39 -4.28
N MET A 115 4.61 -1.29 -4.28
CA MET A 115 3.72 -2.35 -4.72
C MET A 115 2.78 -1.85 -5.80
N PHE A 116 2.57 -2.65 -6.84
CA PHE A 116 1.59 -2.40 -7.90
C PHE A 116 0.49 -3.47 -7.88
N ILE A 117 -0.76 -3.04 -7.99
CA ILE A 117 -1.88 -3.94 -8.23
C ILE A 117 -2.41 -3.67 -9.64
N TYR A 118 -2.38 -4.68 -10.50
CA TYR A 118 -2.83 -4.54 -11.88
C TYR A 118 -3.54 -5.79 -12.39
N ARG A 119 -4.23 -5.65 -13.53
CA ARG A 119 -4.82 -6.78 -14.24
C ARG A 119 -3.76 -7.40 -15.16
N GLU A 120 -3.62 -8.73 -15.11
CA GLU A 120 -2.72 -9.48 -15.99
C GLU A 120 -3.14 -9.32 -17.47
N GLU A 121 -4.45 -9.40 -17.73
CA GLU A 121 -5.04 -9.18 -19.05
C GLU A 121 -6.11 -8.08 -18.98
N PRO A 122 -5.78 -6.83 -19.33
CA PRO A 122 -6.67 -5.68 -19.09
C PRO A 122 -8.01 -5.71 -19.81
N GLY A 123 -8.09 -6.37 -20.96
CA GLY A 123 -9.33 -6.50 -21.74
C GLY A 123 -10.33 -7.54 -21.23
N LYS A 124 -9.92 -8.40 -20.30
CA LYS A 124 -10.77 -9.47 -19.78
C LYS A 124 -11.33 -9.12 -18.41
N LEU A 125 -12.67 -9.10 -18.29
CA LEU A 125 -13.38 -8.80 -17.04
C LEU A 125 -12.96 -9.71 -15.87
N ARG A 126 -12.71 -10.98 -16.14
CA ARG A 126 -12.28 -12.00 -15.16
C ARG A 126 -10.77 -12.23 -15.14
N SER A 127 -9.97 -11.29 -15.65
CA SER A 127 -8.52 -11.37 -15.59
C SER A 127 -8.05 -11.40 -14.13
N ARG A 128 -7.00 -12.18 -13.87
CA ARG A 128 -6.31 -12.17 -12.58
C ARG A 128 -5.85 -10.76 -12.24
N ARG A 129 -5.72 -10.54 -10.95
CA ARG A 129 -5.00 -9.40 -10.41
C ARG A 129 -3.63 -9.89 -9.97
N ILE A 130 -2.63 -9.07 -10.18
CA ILE A 130 -1.27 -9.33 -9.70
C ILE A 130 -0.90 -8.23 -8.72
N LEU A 131 -0.42 -8.61 -7.56
CA LEU A 131 0.31 -7.75 -6.66
C LEU A 131 1.80 -7.93 -6.96
N SER A 132 2.42 -6.93 -7.56
CA SER A 132 3.86 -6.92 -7.82
C SER A 132 4.56 -6.10 -6.76
N VAL A 133 5.43 -6.71 -5.99
CA VAL A 133 6.37 -6.02 -5.10
C VAL A 133 7.57 -5.62 -5.95
N ALA A 134 7.56 -4.37 -6.46
CA ALA A 134 8.57 -3.89 -7.39
C ALA A 134 9.83 -3.35 -6.71
N LYS A 135 9.70 -2.92 -5.46
CA LYS A 135 10.80 -2.51 -4.58
C LYS A 135 10.54 -3.00 -3.17
N ASN A 136 11.58 -3.51 -2.52
CA ASN A 136 11.57 -3.83 -1.10
C ASN A 136 13.02 -3.70 -0.59
N LYS A 137 13.29 -2.71 0.25
CA LYS A 137 14.66 -2.44 0.74
C LYS A 137 15.21 -3.55 1.62
N GLU A 138 14.35 -4.22 2.37
CA GLU A 138 14.76 -5.20 3.37
C GLU A 138 14.37 -6.64 3.04
N GLY A 139 13.76 -6.87 1.88
CA GLY A 139 13.27 -8.19 1.50
C GLY A 139 13.25 -8.41 0.00
N GLU A 140 12.61 -9.49 -0.39
CA GLU A 140 12.53 -9.88 -1.80
C GLU A 140 11.47 -9.11 -2.56
N THR A 141 11.70 -8.94 -3.85
CA THR A 141 10.71 -8.48 -4.81
C THR A 141 10.05 -9.68 -5.48
N GLY A 142 8.85 -9.51 -6.03
CA GLY A 142 8.17 -10.62 -6.68
C GLY A 142 6.73 -10.33 -7.04
N ARG A 143 6.03 -11.36 -7.51
CA ARG A 143 4.64 -11.28 -7.96
C ARG A 143 3.76 -12.24 -7.19
N ILE A 144 2.65 -11.75 -6.70
CA ILE A 144 1.66 -12.52 -5.95
C ILE A 144 0.35 -12.49 -6.74
N PRO A 145 -0.12 -13.63 -7.26
CA PRO A 145 -1.40 -13.70 -7.93
C PRO A 145 -2.55 -13.53 -6.93
N LEU A 146 -3.52 -12.70 -7.29
CA LEU A 146 -4.67 -12.38 -6.45
C LEU A 146 -5.99 -12.74 -7.14
N LEU A 147 -6.92 -13.24 -6.36
CA LEU A 147 -8.34 -13.33 -6.70
C LEU A 147 -9.05 -12.06 -6.18
N PHE A 148 -9.86 -11.45 -7.03
CA PHE A 148 -10.66 -10.29 -6.67
C PHE A 148 -12.14 -10.66 -6.68
N ASN A 149 -12.80 -10.48 -5.56
CA ASN A 149 -14.24 -10.58 -5.45
C ASN A 149 -14.86 -9.16 -5.63
N GLY A 150 -15.55 -8.95 -6.74
CA GLY A 150 -16.16 -7.66 -7.06
C GLY A 150 -17.37 -7.31 -6.19
N GLU A 151 -18.08 -8.29 -5.65
CA GLU A 151 -19.26 -8.07 -4.80
C GLU A 151 -18.86 -7.51 -3.42
N THR A 152 -17.77 -8.04 -2.87
CA THR A 152 -17.27 -7.64 -1.55
C THR A 152 -16.06 -6.71 -1.62
N GLN A 153 -15.59 -6.38 -2.82
CA GLN A 153 -14.40 -5.54 -3.07
C GLN A 153 -13.15 -6.07 -2.34
N THR A 154 -13.00 -7.40 -2.24
CA THR A 154 -11.92 -8.02 -1.49
C THR A 154 -10.93 -8.73 -2.38
N PHE A 155 -9.67 -8.71 -1.97
CA PHE A 155 -8.59 -9.47 -2.58
C PHE A 155 -8.20 -10.64 -1.70
N ARG A 156 -7.88 -11.78 -2.32
CA ARG A 156 -7.31 -12.95 -1.66
C ARG A 156 -6.15 -13.49 -2.50
N VAL A 157 -5.16 -14.07 -1.87
CA VAL A 157 -4.06 -14.72 -2.59
C VAL A 157 -4.60 -15.93 -3.35
N ASP A 158 -4.26 -16.04 -4.64
CA ASP A 158 -4.55 -17.22 -5.45
C ASP A 158 -3.47 -18.31 -5.20
N THR A 159 -3.68 -19.07 -4.16
CA THR A 159 -2.76 -20.15 -3.75
C THR A 159 -2.57 -21.21 -4.83
N ASN A 160 -3.60 -21.50 -5.64
CA ASN A 160 -3.50 -22.50 -6.71
C ASN A 160 -2.56 -22.06 -7.84
N SER A 161 -2.49 -20.77 -8.11
CA SER A 161 -1.58 -20.20 -9.10
C SER A 161 -0.17 -19.98 -8.54
N ALA A 162 -0.04 -19.66 -7.27
CA ALA A 162 1.25 -19.59 -6.59
C ALA A 162 1.97 -20.96 -6.65
N ILE A 163 1.27 -22.03 -6.30
CA ILE A 163 1.82 -23.40 -6.37
C ILE A 163 2.27 -23.76 -7.80
N ARG A 164 1.51 -23.38 -8.83
CA ARG A 164 1.87 -23.65 -10.23
C ARG A 164 3.05 -22.82 -10.73
N ALA A 165 3.21 -21.61 -10.23
CA ALA A 165 4.36 -20.75 -10.55
C ALA A 165 5.64 -21.29 -9.91
N HIS A 166 5.56 -21.79 -8.67
CA HIS A 166 6.67 -22.45 -7.98
C HIS A 166 7.13 -23.76 -8.65
N ALA A 167 6.21 -24.52 -9.25
CA ALA A 167 6.56 -25.72 -9.98
C ALA A 167 7.38 -25.49 -11.26
N LYS A 168 7.51 -24.22 -11.72
CA LYS A 168 8.27 -23.85 -12.92
C LYS A 168 9.60 -23.15 -12.65
N THR A 169 9.82 -22.62 -11.47
CA THR A 169 11.09 -21.98 -11.06
C THR A 169 11.18 -22.10 -9.54
N GLU A 170 11.99 -23.02 -9.05
CA GLU A 170 12.37 -22.99 -7.65
C GLU A 170 13.31 -21.80 -7.40
N PRO A 171 12.84 -20.78 -6.68
CA PRO A 171 13.59 -20.28 -5.55
C PRO A 171 12.86 -20.71 -4.27
N GLU A 172 13.63 -21.23 -3.35
CA GLU A 172 13.21 -21.56 -2.00
C GLU A 172 12.63 -20.32 -1.32
N TYR A 173 11.30 -20.16 -1.30
CA TYR A 173 10.68 -19.10 -0.49
C TYR A 173 10.77 -19.49 0.97
N LYS A 174 11.72 -18.91 1.67
CA LYS A 174 11.64 -18.85 3.12
C LYS A 174 10.35 -18.07 3.46
N GLN A 175 9.45 -18.72 4.18
CA GLN A 175 8.26 -18.05 4.68
C GLN A 175 8.67 -16.74 5.33
N ALA A 176 8.08 -15.63 4.86
CA ALA A 176 8.23 -14.35 5.55
C ALA A 176 7.71 -14.54 6.98
N THR A 177 8.61 -14.60 7.92
CA THR A 177 8.25 -14.72 9.33
C THR A 177 7.61 -13.39 9.72
N LEU A 178 6.31 -13.41 9.98
CA LEU A 178 5.60 -12.30 10.61
C LEU A 178 6.19 -12.13 12.02
N TYR A 179 7.05 -11.14 12.18
CA TYR A 179 7.55 -10.81 13.51
C TYR A 179 6.40 -10.24 14.34
N ALA A 180 6.02 -10.96 15.37
CA ALA A 180 5.15 -10.44 16.41
C ALA A 180 5.91 -9.37 17.20
N LEU A 181 5.23 -8.27 17.50
CA LEU A 181 5.76 -7.27 18.44
C LEU A 181 6.02 -7.95 19.81
N PRO A 182 7.06 -7.54 20.55
CA PRO A 182 7.31 -8.08 21.89
C PRO A 182 6.08 -7.89 22.77
N GLY A 183 5.46 -8.99 23.22
CA GLY A 183 4.32 -8.97 24.14
C GLY A 183 2.93 -9.27 23.56
N GLY A 184 2.80 -9.62 22.28
CA GLY A 184 1.52 -9.93 21.64
C GLY A 184 1.40 -11.41 21.24
N GLU A 185 0.27 -12.05 21.54
CA GLU A 185 -0.09 -13.36 21.00
C GLU A 185 -0.25 -13.31 19.47
N PRO A 186 -0.04 -14.41 18.73
CA PRO A 186 -0.12 -14.43 17.28
C PRO A 186 -1.55 -14.10 16.82
N ALA A 187 -1.72 -12.97 16.17
CA ALA A 187 -2.99 -12.59 15.56
C ALA A 187 -3.30 -13.53 14.39
N GLY A 188 -4.49 -14.10 14.42
CA GLY A 188 -5.02 -14.99 13.39
C GLY A 188 -4.97 -14.38 12.00
N THR A 189 -4.87 -15.24 11.02
CA THR A 189 -4.81 -15.02 9.57
C THR A 189 -5.66 -13.84 9.08
N GLY A 190 -5.03 -12.74 8.64
CA GLY A 190 -5.74 -11.70 7.89
C GLY A 190 -5.18 -10.29 7.84
N ALA A 191 -4.14 -9.94 8.56
CA ALA A 191 -3.58 -8.58 8.50
C ALA A 191 -2.14 -8.60 7.99
N VAL A 192 -1.88 -7.91 6.88
CA VAL A 192 -0.51 -7.64 6.43
C VAL A 192 -0.04 -6.39 7.17
N ARG A 193 0.83 -6.55 8.15
CA ARG A 193 1.54 -5.43 8.79
C ARG A 193 2.88 -5.25 8.07
N ILE A 194 3.09 -4.08 7.51
CA ILE A 194 4.38 -3.68 6.95
C ILE A 194 5.10 -2.88 8.03
N LYS A 195 6.23 -3.39 8.53
CA LYS A 195 7.06 -2.68 9.52
C LYS A 195 8.25 -2.05 8.80
N THR A 196 8.44 -0.75 8.92
CA THR A 196 9.72 -0.12 8.64
C THR A 196 10.62 -0.36 9.85
N ALA A 197 11.76 -1.01 9.67
CA ALA A 197 12.76 -1.11 10.72
C ALA A 197 13.40 0.28 10.87
N GLY A 198 13.20 0.90 12.02
CA GLY A 198 14.07 1.98 12.48
C GLY A 198 15.35 1.36 13.04
N ALA A 199 16.47 1.93 12.65
CA ALA A 199 17.80 1.59 13.17
C ALA A 199 17.90 1.83 14.67
#